data_efcf8f6fe9bc6943759970d2f74344ba
#
_entry.id   efcf8f6fe9bc6943759970d2f74344ba
#
_cell.length_a   1.000
_cell.length_b   1.000
_cell.length_c   1.000
_cell.angle_alpha   90.00
_cell.angle_beta   90.00
_cell.angle_gamma   90.00
#
_symmetry.space_group_name_H-M   'P 1'
#
loop_
_entity.id
_entity.type
_entity.pdbx_description
1 polymer ?
#
loop_
_entity_poly.entity_id
_entity_poly.type
_entity_poly.pdbx_seq_one_letter_code
_entity_poly.pdbx_strand_id
1 'polypeptide(L)'
;MGQKGFDAIDAANTDHLLGLFNPSHMEYEADRADDVGGEPSLTEMTAKSLDILKKNDKGYLLIVESGRIDHGHHAGNASRALTDAVELSNAVKAAMDATSSDDTLIMVTADHSHVFTIAGYPKRGNPILGLVHNVDGTLATANDNKPYTTLAYTNGPGAVVGVRDDLTSVDTQDKDFMQQALIPMESETHAGEDISLHARGPGSNLVQGVIEQNVIFHIINQAQQLGGTKY
;
A
#
# COMPACT_ATOMS: atom_id res chain seq x y z
N MET A 1 -2.06 17.96 14.67
CA MET A 1 -2.58 17.13 15.80
C MET A 1 -1.67 15.91 15.88
N GLY A 2 -1.19 15.50 17.03
CA GLY A 2 -0.40 14.26 17.17
C GLY A 2 -1.25 13.10 17.69
N GLN A 3 -0.64 11.91 17.85
CA GLN A 3 -1.30 10.69 18.33
C GLN A 3 -2.15 10.92 19.59
N LYS A 4 -1.60 11.59 20.59
CA LYS A 4 -2.33 11.88 21.83
C LYS A 4 -3.62 12.67 21.61
N GLY A 5 -3.61 13.63 20.68
CA GLY A 5 -4.81 14.39 20.33
C GLY A 5 -5.83 13.54 19.56
N PHE A 6 -5.36 12.65 18.72
CA PHE A 6 -6.19 11.69 17.99
C PHE A 6 -6.85 10.68 18.95
N ASP A 7 -6.12 10.14 19.90
CA ASP A 7 -6.63 9.19 20.90
C ASP A 7 -7.73 9.79 21.77
N ALA A 8 -7.62 11.09 22.09
CA ALA A 8 -8.58 11.81 22.91
C ALA A 8 -9.92 12.10 22.19
N ILE A 9 -10.04 11.84 20.88
CA ILE A 9 -11.28 12.05 20.14
C ILE A 9 -12.35 11.04 20.57
N ASP A 10 -13.44 11.55 21.13
CA ASP A 10 -14.64 10.76 21.40
C ASP A 10 -15.51 10.66 20.15
N ALA A 11 -15.40 9.52 19.45
CA ALA A 11 -16.14 9.27 18.21
C ALA A 11 -17.66 9.32 18.41
N ALA A 12 -18.18 8.94 19.59
CA ALA A 12 -19.61 8.95 19.87
C ALA A 12 -20.20 10.37 19.87
N ASN A 13 -19.42 11.37 20.29
CA ASN A 13 -19.82 12.77 20.39
C ASN A 13 -19.19 13.67 19.32
N THR A 14 -18.52 13.10 18.30
CA THR A 14 -17.89 13.83 17.20
C THR A 14 -18.67 13.60 15.91
N ASP A 15 -19.24 14.66 15.31
CA ASP A 15 -19.95 14.56 14.02
C ASP A 15 -19.06 14.94 12.84
N HIS A 16 -18.11 15.84 13.04
CA HIS A 16 -17.15 16.27 12.01
C HIS A 16 -15.76 16.30 12.59
N LEU A 17 -14.80 15.74 11.87
CA LEU A 17 -13.41 15.68 12.25
C LEU A 17 -12.50 16.14 11.13
N LEU A 18 -11.58 17.06 11.42
CA LEU A 18 -10.44 17.40 10.59
C LEU A 18 -9.16 17.05 11.34
N GLY A 19 -8.44 16.05 10.91
CA GLY A 19 -7.13 15.65 11.43
C GLY A 19 -6.02 16.07 10.47
N LEU A 20 -5.10 16.93 10.93
CA LEU A 20 -3.89 17.30 10.19
C LEU A 20 -2.70 16.95 11.08
N PHE A 21 -1.92 15.95 10.67
CA PHE A 21 -0.86 15.39 11.50
C PHE A 21 0.53 15.87 11.07
N ASN A 22 0.73 16.14 9.78
CA ASN A 22 1.99 16.57 9.20
C ASN A 22 1.76 17.77 8.27
N PRO A 23 2.68 18.73 8.14
CA PRO A 23 2.54 19.85 7.19
C PRO A 23 2.66 19.43 5.72
N SER A 24 3.13 18.23 5.45
CA SER A 24 3.22 17.62 4.13
C SER A 24 2.62 16.21 4.16
N HIS A 25 3.36 15.19 3.78
CA HIS A 25 2.95 13.80 3.89
C HIS A 25 3.16 13.28 5.31
N MET A 26 2.30 12.39 5.78
CA MET A 26 2.53 11.59 6.99
C MET A 26 3.76 10.69 6.81
N GLU A 27 4.36 10.24 7.90
CA GLU A 27 5.50 9.33 7.85
C GLU A 27 5.15 8.00 7.16
N TYR A 28 6.16 7.30 6.63
CA TYR A 28 6.00 5.89 6.27
C TYR A 28 5.65 5.08 7.52
N GLU A 29 4.85 4.04 7.37
CA GLU A 29 4.54 3.17 8.51
C GLU A 29 5.81 2.61 9.17
N ALA A 30 6.84 2.30 8.38
CA ALA A 30 8.14 1.85 8.87
C ALA A 30 8.88 2.89 9.75
N ASP A 31 8.58 4.16 9.59
CA ASP A 31 9.23 5.27 10.30
C ASP A 31 8.32 5.93 11.34
N ARG A 32 7.01 5.64 11.30
CA ARG A 32 5.99 6.28 12.14
C ARG A 32 6.28 6.19 13.66
N ALA A 33 6.88 5.12 14.11
CA ALA A 33 7.23 4.95 15.53
C ALA A 33 8.31 5.95 16.01
N ASP A 34 9.09 6.49 15.09
CA ASP A 34 10.17 7.44 15.37
C ASP A 34 9.69 8.90 15.30
N ASP A 35 8.43 9.14 14.87
CA ASP A 35 7.85 10.49 14.84
C ASP A 35 7.59 11.03 16.23
N VAL A 36 8.27 12.14 16.57
CA VAL A 36 8.18 12.79 17.90
C VAL A 36 6.79 13.37 18.17
N GLY A 37 6.09 13.85 17.14
CA GLY A 37 4.72 14.38 17.25
C GLY A 37 3.68 13.28 17.42
N GLY A 38 4.01 12.09 16.97
CA GLY A 38 3.15 10.93 16.86
C GLY A 38 2.07 11.10 15.80
N GLU A 39 1.92 10.10 14.97
CA GLU A 39 0.88 10.05 13.94
C GLU A 39 0.06 8.76 14.10
N PRO A 40 -1.28 8.80 13.94
CA PRO A 40 -2.08 7.58 13.92
C PRO A 40 -1.75 6.75 12.68
N SER A 41 -1.83 5.42 12.80
CA SER A 41 -1.73 4.53 11.66
C SER A 41 -2.95 4.63 10.74
N LEU A 42 -2.83 4.12 9.51
CA LEU A 42 -3.96 4.04 8.59
C LEU A 42 -5.11 3.18 9.16
N THR A 43 -4.77 2.11 9.87
CA THR A 43 -5.73 1.25 10.58
C THR A 43 -6.49 2.03 11.64
N GLU A 44 -5.80 2.80 12.49
CA GLU A 44 -6.42 3.61 13.54
C GLU A 44 -7.32 4.70 12.95
N MET A 45 -6.87 5.39 11.90
CA MET A 45 -7.68 6.41 11.21
C MET A 45 -8.92 5.80 10.57
N THR A 46 -8.80 4.63 9.93
CA THR A 46 -9.92 3.90 9.35
C THR A 46 -10.94 3.50 10.40
N ALA A 47 -10.50 2.91 11.50
CA ALA A 47 -11.38 2.51 12.59
C ALA A 47 -12.12 3.71 13.21
N LYS A 48 -11.42 4.79 13.52
CA LYS A 48 -12.00 6.02 14.07
C LYS A 48 -13.02 6.65 13.12
N SER A 49 -12.71 6.66 11.81
CA SER A 49 -13.61 7.19 10.78
C SER A 49 -14.90 6.38 10.70
N LEU A 50 -14.80 5.05 10.73
CA LEU A 50 -15.97 4.16 10.76
C LEU A 50 -16.81 4.39 12.02
N ASP A 51 -16.19 4.55 13.19
CA ASP A 51 -16.92 4.81 14.44
C ASP A 51 -17.69 6.13 14.42
N ILE A 52 -17.19 7.14 13.72
CA ILE A 52 -17.88 8.42 13.54
C ILE A 52 -19.00 8.25 12.49
N LEU A 53 -18.71 7.67 11.33
CA LEU A 53 -19.61 7.65 10.18
C LEU A 53 -20.79 6.70 10.35
N LYS A 54 -20.61 5.55 10.99
CA LYS A 54 -21.67 4.55 11.18
C LYS A 54 -22.85 5.04 12.06
N LYS A 55 -22.74 6.22 12.71
CA LYS A 55 -23.85 6.86 13.40
C LYS A 55 -24.93 7.40 12.47
N ASN A 56 -24.58 7.58 11.19
CA ASN A 56 -25.54 8.07 10.19
C ASN A 56 -26.39 6.92 9.66
N ASP A 57 -27.68 6.91 10.02
CA ASP A 57 -28.67 5.91 9.62
C ASP A 57 -29.00 5.91 8.11
N LYS A 58 -28.59 6.96 7.39
CA LYS A 58 -28.72 7.05 5.91
C LYS A 58 -27.54 6.44 5.16
N GLY A 59 -26.53 5.94 5.87
CA GLY A 59 -25.29 5.39 5.31
C GLY A 59 -24.18 6.43 5.15
N TYR A 60 -23.05 5.97 4.63
CA TYR A 60 -21.85 6.79 4.45
C TYR A 60 -21.03 6.30 3.26
N LEU A 61 -20.12 7.14 2.79
CA LEU A 61 -19.02 6.80 1.92
C LEU A 61 -17.72 7.15 2.65
N LEU A 62 -16.81 6.17 2.77
CA LEU A 62 -15.47 6.37 3.29
C LEU A 62 -14.45 6.05 2.21
N ILE A 63 -13.54 6.97 1.95
CA ILE A 63 -12.38 6.76 1.08
C ILE A 63 -11.14 6.72 1.96
N VAL A 64 -10.37 5.65 1.83
CA VAL A 64 -9.12 5.43 2.57
C VAL A 64 -7.99 5.34 1.55
N GLU A 65 -6.93 6.12 1.74
CA GLU A 65 -5.78 6.14 0.86
C GLU A 65 -4.51 5.79 1.62
N SER A 66 -3.72 4.86 1.08
CA SER A 66 -2.38 4.54 1.54
C SER A 66 -1.34 5.15 0.59
N GLY A 67 -1.27 6.47 0.55
CA GLY A 67 -0.49 7.21 -0.45
C GLY A 67 1.02 7.04 -0.35
N ARG A 68 1.55 6.53 0.77
CA ARG A 68 2.99 6.35 0.95
C ARG A 68 3.55 5.10 0.28
N ILE A 69 2.71 4.15 -0.14
CA ILE A 69 3.13 2.99 -0.97
C ILE A 69 3.80 3.51 -2.25
N ASP A 70 3.13 4.41 -2.96
CA ASP A 70 3.63 5.06 -4.17
C ASP A 70 4.98 5.75 -3.94
N HIS A 71 5.07 6.59 -2.91
CA HIS A 71 6.31 7.28 -2.56
C HIS A 71 7.47 6.33 -2.23
N GLY A 72 7.17 5.20 -1.57
CA GLY A 72 8.15 4.16 -1.29
C GLY A 72 8.73 3.54 -2.57
N HIS A 73 7.87 3.28 -3.56
CA HIS A 73 8.29 2.80 -4.88
C HIS A 73 9.10 3.85 -5.63
N HIS A 74 8.65 5.10 -5.70
CA HIS A 74 9.38 6.19 -6.34
C HIS A 74 10.79 6.40 -5.76
N ALA A 75 10.95 6.19 -4.46
CA ALA A 75 12.25 6.22 -3.79
C ALA A 75 13.11 4.96 -4.03
N GLY A 76 12.61 3.96 -4.78
CA GLY A 76 13.27 2.67 -4.95
C GLY A 76 13.38 1.88 -3.66
N ASN A 77 12.51 2.12 -2.68
CA ASN A 77 12.56 1.51 -1.35
C ASN A 77 11.42 0.52 -1.14
N ALA A 78 11.69 -0.76 -1.42
CA ALA A 78 10.69 -1.81 -1.28
C ALA A 78 10.29 -2.07 0.18
N SER A 79 11.18 -1.86 1.15
CA SER A 79 10.87 -2.07 2.57
C SER A 79 9.72 -1.14 3.02
N ARG A 80 9.82 0.15 2.72
CA ARG A 80 8.78 1.14 3.03
C ARG A 80 7.50 0.87 2.27
N ALA A 81 7.59 0.65 0.94
CA ALA A 81 6.42 0.36 0.12
C ALA A 81 5.64 -0.87 0.61
N LEU A 82 6.34 -1.97 0.94
CA LEU A 82 5.71 -3.19 1.45
C LEU A 82 5.14 -3.03 2.86
N THR A 83 5.79 -2.26 3.73
CA THR A 83 5.30 -2.00 5.09
C THR A 83 4.01 -1.19 5.06
N ASP A 84 3.94 -0.14 4.23
CA ASP A 84 2.71 0.63 4.02
C ASP A 84 1.61 -0.21 3.34
N ALA A 85 1.96 -1.12 2.43
CA ALA A 85 0.99 -2.05 1.83
C ALA A 85 0.42 -3.05 2.85
N VAL A 86 1.24 -3.52 3.79
CA VAL A 86 0.78 -4.36 4.92
C VAL A 86 -0.16 -3.55 5.81
N GLU A 87 0.14 -2.29 6.09
CA GLU A 87 -0.72 -1.43 6.90
C GLU A 87 -2.06 -1.14 6.18
N LEU A 88 -2.06 -0.97 4.86
CA LEU A 88 -3.31 -0.93 4.08
C LEU A 88 -4.13 -2.22 4.26
N SER A 89 -3.48 -3.37 4.21
CA SER A 89 -4.14 -4.66 4.46
C SER A 89 -4.75 -4.75 5.86
N ASN A 90 -4.06 -4.22 6.88
CA ASN A 90 -4.57 -4.14 8.25
C ASN A 90 -5.79 -3.21 8.34
N ALA A 91 -5.76 -2.04 7.68
CA ALA A 91 -6.88 -1.11 7.62
C ALA A 91 -8.10 -1.73 6.93
N VAL A 92 -7.91 -2.45 5.82
CA VAL A 92 -8.96 -3.23 5.14
C VAL A 92 -9.55 -4.27 6.08
N LYS A 93 -8.70 -5.01 6.80
CA LYS A 93 -9.16 -5.99 7.79
C LYS A 93 -9.98 -5.33 8.89
N ALA A 94 -9.53 -4.19 9.43
CA ALA A 94 -10.28 -3.46 10.44
C ALA A 94 -11.65 -3.01 9.92
N ALA A 95 -11.73 -2.53 8.67
CA ALA A 95 -13.00 -2.19 8.04
C ALA A 95 -13.92 -3.42 7.87
N MET A 96 -13.36 -4.57 7.46
CA MET A 96 -14.12 -5.82 7.34
C MET A 96 -14.66 -6.32 8.68
N ASP A 97 -13.88 -6.19 9.75
CA ASP A 97 -14.28 -6.62 11.11
C ASP A 97 -15.33 -5.67 11.72
N ALA A 98 -15.31 -4.39 11.35
CA ALA A 98 -16.22 -3.37 11.87
C ALA A 98 -17.55 -3.25 11.08
N THR A 99 -17.70 -3.94 9.95
CA THR A 99 -18.87 -3.84 9.05
C THR A 99 -19.42 -5.19 8.66
N SER A 100 -20.69 -5.21 8.21
CA SER A 100 -21.33 -6.43 7.69
C SER A 100 -21.24 -6.48 6.16
N SER A 101 -20.94 -7.66 5.62
CA SER A 101 -21.04 -7.91 4.17
C SER A 101 -22.47 -7.90 3.64
N ASP A 102 -23.47 -7.81 4.51
CA ASP A 102 -24.88 -7.77 4.10
C ASP A 102 -25.32 -6.34 3.73
N ASP A 103 -24.62 -5.32 4.25
CA ASP A 103 -25.01 -3.92 4.09
C ASP A 103 -23.86 -3.00 3.63
N THR A 104 -22.61 -3.43 3.70
CA THR A 104 -21.44 -2.59 3.39
C THR A 104 -20.64 -3.15 2.22
N LEU A 105 -20.50 -2.35 1.16
CA LEU A 105 -19.58 -2.62 0.06
C LEU A 105 -18.18 -2.13 0.43
N ILE A 106 -17.20 -3.02 0.44
CA ILE A 106 -15.77 -2.70 0.53
C ILE A 106 -15.15 -2.97 -0.83
N MET A 107 -14.43 -2.00 -1.38
CA MET A 107 -13.64 -2.12 -2.60
C MET A 107 -12.19 -1.75 -2.31
N VAL A 108 -11.25 -2.50 -2.88
CA VAL A 108 -9.80 -2.27 -2.72
C VAL A 108 -9.15 -2.34 -4.08
N THR A 109 -8.41 -1.30 -4.44
CA THR A 109 -7.67 -1.22 -5.70
C THR A 109 -6.48 -0.28 -5.55
N ALA A 110 -5.72 -0.09 -6.60
CA ALA A 110 -4.77 1.01 -6.77
C ALA A 110 -5.19 1.86 -7.99
N ASP A 111 -4.59 3.01 -8.17
CA ASP A 111 -4.78 3.89 -9.34
C ASP A 111 -3.85 3.49 -10.49
N HIS A 112 -2.68 2.94 -10.19
CA HIS A 112 -1.69 2.40 -11.12
C HIS A 112 -0.78 1.39 -10.41
N SER A 113 0.12 0.75 -11.16
CA SER A 113 1.22 -0.05 -10.65
C SER A 113 2.56 0.69 -10.74
N HIS A 114 3.63 0.03 -10.32
CA HIS A 114 5.00 0.51 -10.41
C HIS A 114 5.88 -0.49 -11.17
N VAL A 115 7.02 -0.05 -11.69
CA VAL A 115 7.97 -0.95 -12.38
C VAL A 115 8.73 -1.84 -11.39
N PHE A 116 8.03 -2.37 -10.42
CA PHE A 116 8.49 -3.23 -9.34
C PHE A 116 8.48 -4.69 -9.76
N THR A 117 9.58 -5.40 -9.54
CA THR A 117 9.76 -6.77 -10.03
C THR A 117 10.14 -7.72 -8.91
N ILE A 118 9.68 -8.98 -9.05
CA ILE A 118 10.11 -10.11 -8.23
C ILE A 118 10.93 -11.03 -9.12
N ALA A 119 12.21 -11.23 -8.78
CA ALA A 119 13.14 -11.97 -9.61
C ALA A 119 13.27 -13.44 -9.18
N GLY A 120 13.37 -14.32 -10.18
CA GLY A 120 13.80 -15.70 -10.04
C GLY A 120 12.83 -16.64 -9.35
N TYR A 121 13.37 -17.76 -8.89
CA TYR A 121 12.67 -18.79 -8.12
C TYR A 121 13.50 -19.09 -6.85
N PRO A 122 13.51 -18.18 -5.87
CA PRO A 122 14.24 -18.41 -4.63
C PRO A 122 13.67 -19.61 -3.87
N LYS A 123 14.48 -20.22 -3.02
CA LYS A 123 14.01 -21.30 -2.14
C LYS A 123 12.81 -20.85 -1.32
N ARG A 124 11.92 -21.78 -0.99
CA ARG A 124 10.78 -21.49 -0.11
C ARG A 124 11.25 -20.93 1.23
N GLY A 125 10.64 -19.81 1.67
CA GLY A 125 11.03 -19.11 2.90
C GLY A 125 12.24 -18.17 2.74
N ASN A 126 12.68 -17.90 1.50
CA ASN A 126 13.65 -16.82 1.27
C ASN A 126 13.05 -15.49 1.73
N PRO A 127 13.78 -14.67 2.50
CA PRO A 127 13.28 -13.34 2.85
C PRO A 127 12.98 -12.52 1.59
N ILE A 128 11.81 -11.89 1.54
CA ILE A 128 11.38 -11.15 0.34
C ILE A 128 12.30 -9.97 0.01
N LEU A 129 12.85 -9.30 1.03
CA LEU A 129 13.82 -8.22 0.89
C LEU A 129 15.27 -8.73 0.77
N GLY A 130 15.47 -10.04 0.89
CA GLY A 130 16.81 -10.63 0.92
C GLY A 130 17.41 -10.90 -0.45
N LEU A 131 18.66 -11.32 -0.42
CA LEU A 131 19.35 -11.89 -1.59
C LEU A 131 18.69 -13.19 -2.03
N VAL A 132 18.71 -13.48 -3.33
CA VAL A 132 18.16 -14.72 -3.86
C VAL A 132 19.04 -15.90 -3.49
N HIS A 133 18.45 -16.93 -2.88
CA HIS A 133 19.06 -18.22 -2.68
C HIS A 133 18.39 -19.27 -3.58
N ASN A 134 19.18 -20.06 -4.25
CA ASN A 134 18.72 -21.19 -5.06
C ASN A 134 17.97 -22.23 -4.20
N VAL A 135 17.25 -23.14 -4.83
CA VAL A 135 16.48 -24.19 -4.14
C VAL A 135 17.36 -25.06 -3.24
N ASP A 136 18.61 -25.28 -3.60
CA ASP A 136 19.61 -25.99 -2.80
C ASP A 136 20.20 -25.17 -1.63
N GLY A 137 19.81 -23.90 -1.51
CA GLY A 137 20.25 -22.99 -0.46
C GLY A 137 21.53 -22.21 -0.77
N THR A 138 22.16 -22.43 -1.92
CA THR A 138 23.32 -21.64 -2.34
C THR A 138 22.90 -20.22 -2.76
N LEU A 139 23.79 -19.24 -2.60
CA LEU A 139 23.55 -17.87 -3.02
C LEU A 139 23.54 -17.79 -4.55
N ALA A 140 22.48 -17.23 -5.14
CA ALA A 140 22.38 -17.02 -6.58
C ALA A 140 23.24 -15.81 -6.97
N THR A 141 23.94 -15.93 -8.10
CA THR A 141 24.75 -14.84 -8.66
C THR A 141 24.40 -14.56 -10.10
N ALA A 142 24.57 -13.31 -10.51
CA ALA A 142 24.45 -12.87 -11.90
C ALA A 142 25.75 -13.16 -12.69
N ASN A 143 25.80 -12.77 -13.96
CA ASN A 143 26.95 -13.00 -14.84
C ASN A 143 28.24 -12.29 -14.37
N ASP A 144 28.14 -11.30 -13.51
CA ASP A 144 29.27 -10.62 -12.87
C ASP A 144 29.77 -11.31 -11.58
N ASN A 145 29.23 -12.52 -11.28
CA ASN A 145 29.47 -13.31 -10.08
C ASN A 145 29.07 -12.64 -8.77
N LYS A 146 28.21 -11.59 -8.81
CA LYS A 146 27.70 -10.90 -7.63
C LYS A 146 26.24 -11.30 -7.35
N PRO A 147 25.85 -11.39 -6.07
CA PRO A 147 24.46 -11.68 -5.72
C PRO A 147 23.53 -10.54 -6.10
N TYR A 148 22.22 -10.82 -6.09
CA TYR A 148 21.17 -9.85 -6.37
C TYR A 148 19.99 -10.07 -5.43
N THR A 149 19.16 -9.03 -5.26
CA THR A 149 17.97 -9.06 -4.40
C THR A 149 16.80 -9.73 -5.09
N THR A 150 15.89 -10.30 -4.30
CA THR A 150 14.62 -10.87 -4.79
C THR A 150 13.75 -9.78 -5.43
N LEU A 151 13.71 -8.60 -4.81
CA LEU A 151 12.96 -7.44 -5.30
C LEU A 151 13.89 -6.44 -5.98
N ALA A 152 13.44 -5.89 -7.11
CA ALA A 152 14.17 -4.89 -7.88
C ALA A 152 13.18 -4.00 -8.64
N TYR A 153 13.71 -2.98 -9.32
CA TYR A 153 12.93 -2.08 -10.18
C TYR A 153 13.48 -2.09 -11.61
N THR A 154 12.63 -1.86 -12.59
CA THR A 154 13.08 -1.70 -13.99
C THR A 154 13.82 -0.37 -14.16
N ASN A 155 13.43 0.69 -13.45
CA ASN A 155 14.13 1.96 -13.43
C ASN A 155 14.11 2.55 -12.01
N GLY A 156 14.93 3.57 -11.78
CA GLY A 156 14.90 4.30 -10.51
C GLY A 156 16.29 4.65 -9.97
N PRO A 157 16.33 5.23 -8.77
CA PRO A 157 17.56 5.75 -8.17
C PRO A 157 18.57 4.66 -7.77
N GLY A 158 18.12 3.42 -7.59
CA GLY A 158 18.99 2.28 -7.27
C GLY A 158 19.76 1.70 -8.45
N ALA A 159 19.66 2.29 -9.65
CA ALA A 159 20.41 1.84 -10.81
C ALA A 159 21.88 2.31 -10.77
N VAL A 160 22.78 1.40 -11.13
CA VAL A 160 24.23 1.66 -11.15
C VAL A 160 24.72 1.73 -12.58
N VAL A 161 25.40 2.84 -12.93
CA VAL A 161 26.11 2.98 -14.20
C VAL A 161 27.52 2.40 -14.03
N GLY A 162 27.82 1.31 -14.71
CA GLY A 162 29.11 0.64 -14.63
C GLY A 162 29.07 -0.65 -13.78
N VAL A 163 30.02 -0.81 -12.87
CA VAL A 163 30.16 -2.00 -12.04
C VAL A 163 29.30 -1.85 -10.80
N ARG A 164 28.27 -2.72 -10.63
CA ARG A 164 27.45 -2.74 -9.43
C ARG A 164 28.21 -3.29 -8.22
N ASP A 165 27.79 -2.90 -7.04
CA ASP A 165 28.39 -3.36 -5.77
C ASP A 165 28.12 -4.86 -5.52
N ASP A 166 29.00 -5.46 -4.73
CA ASP A 166 28.79 -6.79 -4.17
C ASP A 166 27.93 -6.68 -2.89
N LEU A 167 26.74 -7.25 -2.95
CA LEU A 167 25.78 -7.19 -1.84
C LEU A 167 25.98 -8.30 -0.78
N THR A 168 27.00 -9.15 -0.90
CA THR A 168 27.20 -10.29 0.02
C THR A 168 27.25 -9.88 1.49
N SER A 169 27.81 -8.69 1.79
CA SER A 169 27.94 -8.15 3.15
C SER A 169 26.97 -7.00 3.47
N VAL A 170 26.02 -6.73 2.59
CA VAL A 170 25.03 -5.64 2.76
C VAL A 170 23.75 -6.22 3.35
N ASP A 171 23.21 -5.57 4.38
CA ASP A 171 21.88 -5.89 4.87
C ASP A 171 20.81 -5.32 3.92
N THR A 172 20.34 -6.16 3.00
CA THR A 172 19.31 -5.77 2.04
C THR A 172 17.90 -5.73 2.64
N GLN A 173 17.74 -6.13 3.90
CA GLN A 173 16.48 -6.06 4.64
C GLN A 173 16.36 -4.78 5.49
N ASP A 174 17.43 -3.99 5.56
CA ASP A 174 17.38 -2.69 6.22
C ASP A 174 16.29 -1.80 5.61
N LYS A 175 15.56 -1.06 6.46
CA LYS A 175 14.48 -0.17 6.01
C LYS A 175 14.95 0.95 5.07
N ASP A 176 16.23 1.30 5.12
CA ASP A 176 16.84 2.34 4.28
C ASP A 176 17.53 1.77 3.03
N PHE A 177 17.50 0.45 2.84
CA PHE A 177 18.10 -0.17 1.66
C PHE A 177 17.33 0.24 0.38
N MET A 178 18.05 0.76 -0.60
CA MET A 178 17.53 1.08 -1.93
C MET A 178 17.71 -0.13 -2.85
N GLN A 179 16.62 -0.66 -3.39
CA GLN A 179 16.66 -1.81 -4.29
C GLN A 179 17.38 -1.50 -5.59
N GLN A 180 18.05 -2.51 -6.13
CA GLN A 180 18.69 -2.41 -7.44
C GLN A 180 17.67 -2.07 -8.53
N ALA A 181 18.05 -1.22 -9.47
CA ALA A 181 17.26 -0.90 -10.66
C ALA A 181 18.11 -1.08 -11.93
N LEU A 182 17.45 -1.25 -13.08
CA LEU A 182 18.13 -1.47 -14.36
C LEU A 182 18.47 -0.14 -15.06
N ILE A 183 17.51 0.78 -15.16
CA ILE A 183 17.67 2.04 -15.87
C ILE A 183 17.84 3.16 -14.84
N PRO A 184 18.95 3.95 -14.89
CA PRO A 184 19.18 5.03 -13.94
C PRO A 184 18.19 6.19 -14.17
N MET A 185 17.43 6.52 -13.12
CA MET A 185 16.53 7.66 -13.07
C MET A 185 16.54 8.24 -11.65
N GLU A 186 16.21 9.53 -11.50
CA GLU A 186 16.13 10.18 -10.19
C GLU A 186 14.98 9.66 -9.32
N SER A 187 13.91 9.19 -9.97
CA SER A 187 12.72 8.60 -9.36
C SER A 187 12.30 7.38 -10.17
N GLU A 188 11.82 6.36 -9.51
CA GLU A 188 11.16 5.23 -10.16
C GLU A 188 9.84 5.69 -10.80
N THR A 189 9.35 4.98 -11.82
CA THR A 189 8.14 5.35 -12.56
C THR A 189 6.99 4.40 -12.31
N HIS A 190 5.77 4.92 -12.51
CA HIS A 190 4.58 4.08 -12.64
C HIS A 190 4.72 3.07 -13.79
N ALA A 191 3.92 2.03 -13.77
CA ALA A 191 3.84 1.04 -14.82
C ALA A 191 2.43 0.96 -15.44
N GLY A 192 2.31 0.32 -16.57
CA GLY A 192 1.10 0.34 -17.40
C GLY A 192 0.32 -0.97 -17.42
N GLU A 193 0.64 -1.93 -16.55
CA GLU A 193 -0.12 -3.16 -16.44
C GLU A 193 -1.45 -2.97 -15.70
N ASP A 194 -2.40 -3.87 -15.97
CA ASP A 194 -3.67 -3.92 -15.26
C ASP A 194 -3.43 -4.16 -13.76
N ILE A 195 -4.22 -3.48 -12.93
CA ILE A 195 -4.22 -3.63 -11.47
C ILE A 195 -5.46 -4.40 -11.01
N SER A 196 -5.34 -5.07 -9.88
CA SER A 196 -6.45 -5.84 -9.32
C SER A 196 -7.47 -4.93 -8.64
N LEU A 197 -8.76 -5.25 -8.84
CA LEU A 197 -9.87 -4.68 -8.09
C LEU A 197 -10.55 -5.80 -7.30
N HIS A 198 -10.58 -5.66 -5.99
CA HIS A 198 -11.23 -6.57 -5.07
C HIS A 198 -12.48 -5.94 -4.49
N ALA A 199 -13.55 -6.73 -4.32
CA ALA A 199 -14.78 -6.23 -3.73
C ALA A 199 -15.47 -7.29 -2.86
N ARG A 200 -16.15 -6.83 -1.80
CA ARG A 200 -16.98 -7.65 -0.91
C ARG A 200 -18.19 -6.83 -0.49
N GLY A 201 -19.35 -7.49 -0.42
CA GLY A 201 -20.61 -6.87 0.03
C GLY A 201 -21.58 -6.58 -1.12
N PRO A 202 -22.63 -5.77 -0.89
CA PRO A 202 -23.65 -5.46 -1.88
C PRO A 202 -23.03 -4.81 -3.12
N GLY A 203 -23.35 -5.30 -4.31
CA GLY A 203 -22.78 -4.79 -5.56
C GLY A 203 -21.42 -5.38 -5.95
N SER A 204 -20.76 -6.19 -5.11
CA SER A 204 -19.47 -6.81 -5.43
C SER A 204 -19.54 -7.74 -6.65
N ASN A 205 -20.71 -8.29 -6.97
CA ASN A 205 -20.94 -9.10 -8.18
C ASN A 205 -20.79 -8.31 -9.50
N LEU A 206 -20.72 -6.99 -9.44
CA LEU A 206 -20.47 -6.11 -10.60
C LEU A 206 -18.97 -6.01 -10.94
N VAL A 207 -18.11 -6.41 -10.00
CA VAL A 207 -16.65 -6.43 -10.19
C VAL A 207 -16.26 -7.75 -10.86
N GLN A 208 -16.15 -7.76 -12.18
CA GLN A 208 -15.85 -8.96 -12.96
C GLN A 208 -15.03 -8.63 -14.21
N GLY A 209 -14.10 -9.53 -14.54
CA GLY A 209 -13.29 -9.41 -15.76
C GLY A 209 -12.34 -8.22 -15.74
N VAL A 210 -12.05 -7.66 -16.91
CA VAL A 210 -11.28 -6.43 -17.09
C VAL A 210 -12.24 -5.30 -17.39
N ILE A 211 -12.16 -4.23 -16.64
CA ILE A 211 -13.05 -3.07 -16.73
C ILE A 211 -12.23 -1.78 -16.81
N GLU A 212 -12.79 -0.76 -17.44
CA GLU A 212 -12.24 0.58 -17.42
C GLU A 212 -12.34 1.20 -16.01
N GLN A 213 -11.35 1.97 -15.60
CA GLN A 213 -11.27 2.59 -14.27
C GLN A 213 -12.53 3.38 -13.88
N ASN A 214 -13.15 4.10 -14.82
CA ASN A 214 -14.35 4.89 -14.58
C ASN A 214 -15.60 4.06 -14.23
N VAL A 215 -15.61 2.77 -14.54
CA VAL A 215 -16.71 1.86 -14.17
C VAL A 215 -16.83 1.70 -12.65
N ILE A 216 -15.76 1.89 -11.91
CA ILE A 216 -15.75 1.87 -10.43
C ILE A 216 -16.77 2.89 -9.88
N PHE A 217 -16.81 4.10 -10.43
CA PHE A 217 -17.80 5.11 -10.05
C PHE A 217 -19.23 4.60 -10.21
N HIS A 218 -19.52 3.93 -11.33
CA HIS A 218 -20.86 3.41 -11.61
C HIS A 218 -21.26 2.28 -10.66
N ILE A 219 -20.30 1.43 -10.29
CA ILE A 219 -20.52 0.37 -9.30
C ILE A 219 -20.88 0.99 -7.94
N ILE A 220 -20.10 1.97 -7.48
CA ILE A 220 -20.37 2.68 -6.22
C ILE A 220 -21.73 3.38 -6.26
N ASN A 221 -22.01 4.11 -7.33
CA ASN A 221 -23.27 4.81 -7.50
C ASN A 221 -24.47 3.86 -7.47
N GLN A 222 -24.37 2.70 -8.12
CA GLN A 222 -25.43 1.69 -8.11
C GLN A 222 -25.60 1.06 -6.72
N ALA A 223 -24.50 0.71 -6.04
CA ALA A 223 -24.54 0.10 -4.72
C ALA A 223 -25.17 1.04 -3.66
N GLN A 224 -24.85 2.32 -3.73
CA GLN A 224 -25.34 3.34 -2.79
C GLN A 224 -26.62 4.07 -3.26
N GLN A 225 -27.08 3.83 -4.47
CA GLN A 225 -28.26 4.50 -5.08
C GLN A 225 -28.16 6.05 -5.04
N LEU A 226 -26.95 6.58 -5.24
CA LEU A 226 -26.65 8.02 -5.08
C LEU A 226 -27.42 8.92 -6.05
N GLY A 227 -27.92 8.40 -7.16
CA GLY A 227 -28.56 9.19 -8.23
C GLY A 227 -30.08 9.14 -8.29
N GLY A 228 -30.77 8.41 -7.43
CA GLY A 228 -32.25 8.31 -7.44
C GLY A 228 -32.86 7.70 -8.71
N THR A 229 -32.07 7.31 -9.69
CA THR A 229 -32.49 6.66 -10.95
C THR A 229 -32.25 5.17 -10.83
N LYS A 230 -33.32 4.40 -10.69
CA LYS A 230 -33.28 2.96 -10.95
C LYS A 230 -33.02 2.78 -12.45
N TYR A 231 -31.88 2.22 -12.82
CA TYR A 231 -31.64 1.67 -14.15
C TYR A 231 -32.21 0.26 -14.25
#